data_3e320dcb36dce5ca4ddc2dd7c2bbd0a9
#
_entry.id   3e320dcb36dce5ca4ddc2dd7c2bbd0a9
#
_cell.length_a   1.000
_cell.length_b   1.000
_cell.length_c   1.000
_cell.angle_alpha   90.00
_cell.angle_beta   90.00
_cell.angle_gamma   90.00
#
_symmetry.space_group_name_H-M   'P 1'
#
loop_
_entity.id
_entity.type
_entity.pdbx_description
1 polymer ?
#
loop_
_entity_poly.entity_id
_entity_poly.type
_entity_poly.pdbx_seq_one_letter_code
_entity_poly.pdbx_strand_id
1 'polypeptide(L)'
;NIFNPNKIVDTPPMNSMLRYTPGQYTPEFKSIFRFHQQDILQHAEQCNGSGDCRKTHLSGGTMCPSFMASKNEKDTTRARANILREFLTNSDKLNRFDHKEIYEVMDLCLSCKACKSECPSNVDVAKLKAEFLQQYYDVNGVPFRSKLIANFTSAAKLASLFPSLYNFIISNVITGGMIKKLSGFAIKRSMPKISKVSLEKWFQKNYTSNNTKGNKKVYLFCDEFTNYNDAEIGMKGVLLLEKLGYEVLLPKQVESGRAWLSKGLLRQAQKIANQNIELLGAVVTADIPLIGIEPSAILTFRDEYPDLAYDQNLAAAKALAKNAFLIDEFIANEITKGNIQKEAFTKNAKLIKLHGHCQQKAIASVAPTQAILSFPENYKVEVIASGCCGMAGSFGYEKEHYDLSMQIGELVLLPAVRNQLSDTIIAAPGTSCRHQIKDGAQKIALHPVEILFEALV
;
A
#
# COMPACT_ATOMS: atom_id res chain seq x y z
N ASN A 1 16.19 46.74 12.91
CA ASN A 1 16.30 45.28 12.62
C ASN A 1 14.97 44.55 12.54
N ILE A 2 13.92 45.19 11.96
CA ILE A 2 12.59 44.56 11.82
C ILE A 2 12.66 43.35 10.90
N PHE A 3 13.47 43.39 9.83
CA PHE A 3 13.52 42.33 8.82
C PHE A 3 14.53 41.21 9.07
N ASN A 4 15.57 41.44 9.86
CA ASN A 4 16.64 40.46 10.11
C ASN A 4 17.11 40.55 11.57
N PRO A 5 16.23 40.26 12.57
CA PRO A 5 16.63 40.30 13.98
C PRO A 5 17.74 39.26 14.21
N ASN A 6 18.81 39.68 14.87
CA ASN A 6 19.94 38.84 15.25
C ASN A 6 20.62 38.06 14.10
N LYS A 7 20.54 38.56 12.85
CA LYS A 7 21.20 37.93 11.70
C LYS A 7 22.44 38.68 11.23
N ILE A 8 22.51 39.99 11.45
CA ILE A 8 23.61 40.86 11.04
C ILE A 8 24.29 41.50 12.23
N VAL A 9 23.52 41.97 13.23
CA VAL A 9 23.98 42.57 14.47
C VAL A 9 23.49 41.67 15.61
N ASP A 10 24.33 41.50 16.62
CA ASP A 10 24.06 40.65 17.80
C ASP A 10 23.74 39.20 17.40
N THR A 11 24.45 38.66 16.45
CA THR A 11 24.27 37.28 15.96
C THR A 11 24.64 36.31 17.08
N PRO A 12 23.76 35.34 17.40
CA PRO A 12 24.09 34.31 18.38
C PRO A 12 25.28 33.48 17.88
N PRO A 13 26.06 32.87 18.78
CA PRO A 13 27.14 31.96 18.42
C PRO A 13 26.67 30.86 17.44
N MET A 14 27.53 30.45 16.50
CA MET A 14 27.19 29.41 15.50
C MET A 14 26.79 28.06 16.10
N ASN A 15 27.23 27.79 17.34
CA ASN A 15 26.90 26.58 18.12
C ASN A 15 25.67 26.73 19.01
N SER A 16 24.94 27.86 18.91
CA SER A 16 23.69 28.07 19.63
C SER A 16 22.50 27.66 18.77
N MET A 17 21.38 27.34 19.40
CA MET A 17 20.12 26.92 18.74
C MET A 17 20.28 25.74 17.78
N LEU A 18 21.28 24.91 18.00
CA LEU A 18 21.46 23.68 17.25
C LEU A 18 20.39 22.64 17.63
N ARG A 19 20.18 21.69 16.73
CA ARG A 19 19.30 20.53 16.98
C ARG A 19 19.74 19.70 18.18
N TYR A 20 21.04 19.66 18.45
CA TYR A 20 21.70 18.97 19.56
C TYR A 20 22.62 19.92 20.31
N THR A 21 22.77 19.68 21.60
CA THR A 21 23.80 20.35 22.39
C THR A 21 25.17 19.77 22.05
N PRO A 22 26.23 20.57 21.83
CA PRO A 22 27.56 20.05 21.57
C PRO A 22 28.01 19.08 22.68
N GLY A 23 28.49 17.91 22.31
CA GLY A 23 28.86 16.84 23.25
C GLY A 23 27.70 15.99 23.79
N GLN A 24 26.47 16.25 23.39
CA GLN A 24 25.33 15.43 23.77
C GLN A 24 25.48 14.01 23.25
N TYR A 25 25.26 13.02 24.11
CA TYR A 25 25.21 11.60 23.69
C TYR A 25 23.97 11.33 22.85
N THR A 26 24.16 10.75 21.68
CA THR A 26 23.10 10.27 20.79
C THR A 26 22.95 8.76 20.98
N PRO A 27 21.81 8.27 21.44
CA PRO A 27 21.60 6.83 21.61
C PRO A 27 21.52 6.11 20.28
N GLU A 28 21.95 4.85 20.26
CA GLU A 28 21.77 3.92 19.14
C GLU A 28 20.63 2.95 19.44
N PHE A 29 19.85 2.61 18.41
CA PHE A 29 18.71 1.72 18.53
C PHE A 29 18.86 0.49 17.65
N LYS A 30 18.56 -0.67 18.19
CA LYS A 30 18.45 -1.88 17.39
C LYS A 30 17.09 -1.89 16.66
N SER A 31 17.09 -1.54 15.38
CA SER A 31 15.91 -1.54 14.53
C SER A 31 15.70 -2.91 13.85
N ILE A 32 14.44 -3.23 13.52
CA ILE A 32 14.07 -4.42 12.74
C ILE A 32 14.26 -4.13 11.25
N PHE A 33 13.83 -2.95 10.79
CA PHE A 33 14.17 -2.46 9.46
C PHE A 33 15.66 -2.06 9.39
N ARG A 34 16.29 -2.31 8.24
CA ARG A 34 17.70 -1.92 7.98
C ARG A 34 17.91 -0.43 7.79
N PHE A 35 16.88 0.33 7.38
CA PHE A 35 16.96 1.76 7.11
C PHE A 35 18.23 2.17 6.34
N HIS A 36 18.63 1.38 5.32
CA HIS A 36 19.90 1.61 4.58
C HIS A 36 21.13 1.63 5.48
N GLN A 37 21.23 0.72 6.44
CA GLN A 37 22.31 0.61 7.45
C GLN A 37 22.28 1.73 8.51
N GLN A 38 21.13 2.29 8.75
CA GLN A 38 20.85 3.25 9.81
C GLN A 38 19.91 2.65 10.86
N ASP A 39 19.76 3.32 11.98
CA ASP A 39 18.68 3.02 12.92
C ASP A 39 17.47 3.94 12.72
N ILE A 40 16.42 3.73 13.52
CA ILE A 40 15.18 4.52 13.46
C ILE A 40 15.44 6.01 13.75
N LEU A 41 16.34 6.34 14.68
CA LEU A 41 16.67 7.72 15.04
C LEU A 41 17.41 8.40 13.88
N GLN A 42 18.47 7.80 13.37
CA GLN A 42 19.24 8.32 12.25
C GLN A 42 18.37 8.54 11.02
N HIS A 43 17.43 7.61 10.74
CA HIS A 43 16.49 7.80 9.63
C HIS A 43 15.51 8.97 9.88
N ALA A 44 15.03 9.16 11.10
CA ALA A 44 14.19 10.32 11.45
C ALA A 44 14.96 11.64 11.32
N GLU A 45 16.26 11.65 11.62
CA GLU A 45 17.15 12.81 11.53
C GLU A 45 17.41 13.28 10.09
N GLN A 46 17.14 12.45 9.09
CA GLN A 46 17.25 12.87 7.68
C GLN A 46 16.31 14.04 7.33
N CYS A 47 15.30 14.31 8.16
CA CYS A 47 14.40 15.45 7.94
C CYS A 47 15.15 16.78 8.00
N ASN A 48 15.38 17.39 6.82
CA ASN A 48 16.05 18.70 6.69
C ASN A 48 15.12 19.90 6.85
N GLY A 49 13.81 19.67 7.11
CA GLY A 49 12.83 20.75 7.32
C GLY A 49 12.34 21.44 6.05
N SER A 50 12.56 20.90 4.83
CA SER A 50 12.14 21.51 3.54
C SER A 50 10.67 21.93 3.52
N GLY A 51 9.79 21.20 4.21
CA GLY A 51 8.38 21.56 4.31
C GLY A 51 7.52 21.06 3.14
N ASP A 52 8.05 20.29 2.18
CA ASP A 52 7.26 19.73 1.05
C ASP A 52 6.08 18.87 1.53
N CYS A 53 6.15 18.33 2.75
CA CYS A 53 5.04 17.61 3.38
C CYS A 53 3.88 18.51 3.83
N ARG A 54 4.00 19.84 3.68
CA ARG A 54 2.94 20.85 3.98
C ARG A 54 2.22 21.36 2.74
N LYS A 55 2.47 20.77 1.58
CA LYS A 55 1.76 21.15 0.36
C LYS A 55 0.26 20.80 0.46
N THR A 56 -0.54 21.49 -0.33
CA THR A 56 -1.98 21.22 -0.45
C THR A 56 -2.25 20.25 -1.60
N HIS A 57 -3.47 19.71 -1.69
CA HIS A 57 -3.91 18.89 -2.83
C HIS A 57 -3.83 19.62 -4.17
N LEU A 58 -3.87 20.96 -4.19
CA LEU A 58 -3.75 21.79 -5.40
C LEU A 58 -2.34 21.72 -6.01
N SER A 59 -1.32 21.48 -5.21
CA SER A 59 0.07 21.35 -5.68
C SER A 59 0.37 19.99 -6.32
N GLY A 60 -0.60 19.08 -6.36
CA GLY A 60 -0.41 17.71 -6.83
C GLY A 60 0.40 16.82 -5.87
N GLY A 61 0.65 15.57 -6.28
CA GLY A 61 1.33 14.57 -5.46
C GLY A 61 0.43 13.95 -4.39
N THR A 62 1.04 13.16 -3.51
CA THR A 62 0.32 12.39 -2.48
C THR A 62 0.74 12.77 -1.07
N MET A 63 1.97 13.24 -0.85
CA MET A 63 2.51 13.58 0.47
C MET A 63 1.98 14.91 0.99
N CYS A 64 1.48 15.02 2.18
CA CYS A 64 1.06 14.07 3.19
C CYS A 64 -0.48 14.10 3.27
N PRO A 65 -1.20 13.01 3.01
CA PRO A 65 -2.67 13.06 2.88
C PRO A 65 -3.36 13.52 4.16
N SER A 66 -2.87 13.09 5.33
CA SER A 66 -3.42 13.53 6.62
C SER A 66 -3.33 15.04 6.80
N PHE A 67 -2.17 15.66 6.51
CA PHE A 67 -2.03 17.11 6.54
C PHE A 67 -2.90 17.81 5.50
N MET A 68 -2.96 17.29 4.28
CA MET A 68 -3.79 17.88 3.21
C MET A 68 -5.25 18.03 3.65
N ALA A 69 -5.77 17.08 4.45
CA ALA A 69 -7.13 17.12 4.96
C ALA A 69 -7.26 17.91 6.27
N SER A 70 -6.42 17.61 7.28
CA SER A 70 -6.55 18.21 8.62
C SER A 70 -6.02 19.64 8.71
N LYS A 71 -5.08 20.03 7.85
CA LYS A 71 -4.30 21.28 7.93
C LYS A 71 -3.53 21.45 9.23
N ASN A 72 -3.38 20.39 10.02
CA ASN A 72 -2.68 20.41 11.29
C ASN A 72 -1.21 19.99 11.07
N GLU A 73 -0.26 20.83 11.53
CA GLU A 73 1.18 20.59 11.39
C GLU A 73 1.62 19.24 11.94
N LYS A 74 1.03 18.78 13.05
CA LYS A 74 1.34 17.48 13.66
C LYS A 74 1.15 16.28 12.72
N ASP A 75 0.34 16.46 11.66
CA ASP A 75 0.01 15.39 10.72
C ASP A 75 0.96 15.35 9.52
N THR A 76 2.03 16.16 9.53
CA THR A 76 3.05 16.17 8.48
C THR A 76 4.11 15.10 8.69
N THR A 77 4.81 14.73 7.61
CA THR A 77 6.04 13.90 7.66
C THR A 77 7.09 14.52 8.59
N ARG A 78 7.28 15.86 8.48
CA ARG A 78 8.24 16.62 9.28
C ARG A 78 7.93 16.52 10.76
N ALA A 79 6.68 16.75 11.18
CA ALA A 79 6.31 16.68 12.59
C ALA A 79 6.54 15.28 13.16
N ARG A 80 6.15 14.23 12.42
CA ARG A 80 6.35 12.83 12.82
C ARG A 80 7.81 12.45 12.98
N ALA A 81 8.67 12.86 12.04
CA ALA A 81 10.10 12.63 12.13
C ALA A 81 10.72 13.40 13.32
N ASN A 82 10.34 14.67 13.51
CA ASN A 82 10.92 15.49 14.56
C ASN A 82 10.46 15.07 15.96
N ILE A 83 9.19 14.71 16.16
CA ILE A 83 8.72 14.23 17.47
C ILE A 83 9.40 12.90 17.83
N LEU A 84 9.51 11.98 16.86
CA LEU A 84 10.21 10.72 17.08
C LEU A 84 11.67 10.95 17.47
N ARG A 85 12.39 11.79 16.73
CA ARG A 85 13.77 12.19 17.06
C ARG A 85 13.86 12.78 18.47
N GLU A 86 12.99 13.76 18.79
CA GLU A 86 13.03 14.48 20.07
C GLU A 86 12.89 13.52 21.25
N PHE A 87 11.87 12.68 21.23
CA PHE A 87 11.63 11.75 22.32
C PHE A 87 12.69 10.63 22.40
N LEU A 88 13.16 10.12 21.25
CA LEU A 88 14.21 9.10 21.26
C LEU A 88 15.55 9.66 21.78
N THR A 89 15.83 10.94 21.54
CA THR A 89 17.08 11.57 22.00
C THR A 89 17.00 12.02 23.46
N ASN A 90 15.90 12.66 23.86
CA ASN A 90 15.81 13.41 25.12
C ASN A 90 14.91 12.74 26.17
N SER A 91 14.43 11.52 25.95
CA SER A 91 13.60 10.82 26.94
C SER A 91 14.39 10.36 28.15
N ASP A 92 13.83 10.62 29.33
CA ASP A 92 14.32 10.10 30.62
C ASP A 92 13.79 8.69 30.92
N LYS A 93 12.87 8.16 30.09
CA LYS A 93 12.34 6.82 30.28
C LYS A 93 13.38 5.75 29.96
N LEU A 94 13.37 4.66 30.71
CA LEU A 94 14.24 3.51 30.48
C LEU A 94 14.01 2.94 29.07
N ASN A 95 12.74 2.83 28.64
CA ASN A 95 12.38 2.53 27.26
C ASN A 95 11.89 3.78 26.56
N ARG A 96 12.70 4.32 25.66
CA ARG A 96 12.43 5.57 24.92
C ARG A 96 11.33 5.44 23.86
N PHE A 97 10.79 4.25 23.62
CA PHE A 97 9.61 4.03 22.78
C PHE A 97 8.29 4.07 23.55
N ASP A 98 8.33 4.10 24.89
CA ASP A 98 7.13 4.16 25.74
C ASP A 98 6.57 5.59 25.86
N HIS A 99 6.20 6.18 24.72
CA HIS A 99 5.61 7.51 24.64
C HIS A 99 4.30 7.51 23.86
N LYS A 100 3.21 7.78 24.58
CA LYS A 100 1.86 7.88 23.99
C LYS A 100 1.75 9.05 23.01
N GLU A 101 2.49 10.11 23.23
CA GLU A 101 2.55 11.29 22.38
C GLU A 101 3.05 10.95 20.97
N ILE A 102 4.06 10.09 20.85
CA ILE A 102 4.53 9.61 19.55
C ILE A 102 3.43 8.74 18.91
N TYR A 103 2.81 7.85 19.69
CA TYR A 103 1.74 6.98 19.20
C TYR A 103 0.60 7.82 18.60
N GLU A 104 0.13 8.87 19.29
CA GLU A 104 -0.94 9.76 18.85
C GLU A 104 -0.58 10.52 17.56
N VAL A 105 0.66 10.97 17.41
CA VAL A 105 1.12 11.68 16.20
C VAL A 105 1.30 10.71 15.03
N MET A 106 1.73 9.48 15.30
CA MET A 106 1.86 8.44 14.27
C MET A 106 0.51 7.85 13.84
N ASP A 107 -0.51 7.91 14.67
CA ASP A 107 -1.80 7.25 14.45
C ASP A 107 -2.44 7.69 13.13
N LEU A 108 -2.47 8.99 12.82
CA LEU A 108 -3.04 9.52 11.59
C LEU A 108 -2.15 9.39 10.34
N CYS A 109 -1.01 8.69 10.44
CA CYS A 109 -0.23 8.34 9.26
C CYS A 109 -0.86 7.16 8.51
N LEU A 110 -1.22 7.37 7.25
CA LEU A 110 -1.85 6.37 6.40
C LEU A 110 -0.88 5.31 5.85
N SER A 111 0.41 5.43 6.11
CA SER A 111 1.46 4.56 5.53
C SER A 111 1.37 4.45 3.99
N CYS A 112 1.02 5.55 3.34
CA CYS A 112 0.86 5.65 1.88
C CYS A 112 2.20 5.67 1.14
N LYS A 113 3.33 5.80 1.85
CA LYS A 113 4.72 5.83 1.36
C LYS A 113 5.08 7.02 0.46
N ALA A 114 4.19 7.96 0.24
CA ALA A 114 4.49 9.12 -0.59
C ALA A 114 5.69 9.93 -0.08
N CYS A 115 5.92 9.98 1.23
CA CYS A 115 7.10 10.61 1.80
C CYS A 115 8.42 9.97 1.34
N LYS A 116 8.46 8.66 1.07
CA LYS A 116 9.65 8.00 0.54
C LYS A 116 10.07 8.52 -0.84
N SER A 117 9.12 8.86 -1.70
CA SER A 117 9.40 9.31 -3.08
C SER A 117 9.33 10.82 -3.27
N GLU A 118 8.48 11.52 -2.50
CA GLU A 118 8.24 12.94 -2.68
C GLU A 118 9.03 13.83 -1.68
N CYS A 119 9.55 13.25 -0.59
CA CYS A 119 10.39 13.99 0.35
C CYS A 119 11.81 14.10 -0.21
N PRO A 120 12.39 15.32 -0.34
CA PRO A 120 13.76 15.48 -0.86
C PRO A 120 14.83 14.81 0.00
N SER A 121 14.51 14.52 1.28
CA SER A 121 15.39 13.78 2.20
C SER A 121 15.00 12.31 2.38
N ASN A 122 14.08 11.78 1.59
CA ASN A 122 13.64 10.37 1.58
C ASN A 122 13.21 9.83 2.97
N VAL A 123 12.62 10.67 3.82
CA VAL A 123 12.15 10.24 5.15
C VAL A 123 10.93 9.31 5.00
N ASP A 124 11.14 8.01 5.17
CA ASP A 124 10.06 7.01 5.10
C ASP A 124 9.31 6.88 6.43
N VAL A 125 8.33 7.76 6.64
CA VAL A 125 7.49 7.72 7.86
C VAL A 125 6.66 6.44 7.96
N ALA A 126 6.37 5.77 6.85
CA ALA A 126 5.65 4.49 6.91
C ALA A 126 6.46 3.42 7.64
N LYS A 127 7.77 3.33 7.37
CA LYS A 127 8.69 2.44 8.09
C LYS A 127 8.95 2.92 9.52
N LEU A 128 9.17 4.23 9.72
CA LEU A 128 9.32 4.81 11.07
C LEU A 128 8.12 4.50 11.95
N LYS A 129 6.88 4.65 11.44
CA LYS A 129 5.65 4.30 12.17
C LYS A 129 5.63 2.82 12.54
N ALA A 130 5.91 1.94 11.59
CA ALA A 130 5.83 0.50 11.82
C ALA A 130 6.90 0.04 12.84
N GLU A 131 8.13 0.56 12.76
CA GLU A 131 9.20 0.29 13.72
C GLU A 131 8.83 0.79 15.12
N PHE A 132 8.40 2.06 15.22
CA PHE A 132 7.94 2.62 16.49
C PHE A 132 6.81 1.80 17.12
N LEU A 133 5.79 1.43 16.33
CA LEU A 133 4.66 0.65 16.84
C LEU A 133 5.09 -0.71 17.39
N GLN A 134 6.01 -1.41 16.74
CA GLN A 134 6.51 -2.69 17.26
C GLN A 134 7.18 -2.50 18.63
N GLN A 135 8.07 -1.51 18.74
CA GLN A 135 8.79 -1.23 19.98
C GLN A 135 7.83 -0.75 21.10
N TYR A 136 6.84 0.06 20.74
CA TYR A 136 5.80 0.52 21.67
C TYR A 136 4.93 -0.64 22.18
N TYR A 137 4.56 -1.57 21.29
CA TYR A 137 3.74 -2.74 21.64
C TYR A 137 4.50 -3.79 22.46
N ASP A 138 5.81 -3.84 22.37
CA ASP A 138 6.63 -4.72 23.21
C ASP A 138 6.48 -4.35 24.71
N VAL A 139 6.16 -3.10 25.01
CA VAL A 139 5.94 -2.59 26.39
C VAL A 139 4.46 -2.55 26.75
N ASN A 140 3.65 -1.97 25.86
CA ASN A 140 2.25 -1.63 26.17
C ASN A 140 1.25 -2.70 25.72
N GLY A 141 1.74 -3.76 25.07
CA GLY A 141 0.88 -4.78 24.47
C GLY A 141 0.20 -4.32 23.17
N VAL A 142 -0.24 -5.29 22.39
CA VAL A 142 -0.89 -5.04 21.08
C VAL A 142 -2.39 -4.87 21.28
N PRO A 143 -3.02 -3.77 20.76
CA PRO A 143 -4.47 -3.59 20.83
C PRO A 143 -5.22 -4.75 20.13
N PHE A 144 -6.36 -5.15 20.69
CA PHE A 144 -7.17 -6.27 20.15
C PHE A 144 -7.52 -6.09 18.68
N ARG A 145 -7.97 -4.90 18.29
CA ARG A 145 -8.30 -4.58 16.89
C ARG A 145 -7.08 -4.73 15.96
N SER A 146 -5.89 -4.29 16.40
CA SER A 146 -4.66 -4.45 15.63
C SER A 146 -4.31 -5.92 15.41
N LYS A 147 -4.50 -6.78 16.44
CA LYS A 147 -4.35 -8.25 16.30
C LYS A 147 -5.37 -8.83 15.33
N LEU A 148 -6.62 -8.41 15.41
CA LEU A 148 -7.70 -8.87 14.52
C LEU A 148 -7.38 -8.54 13.06
N ILE A 149 -6.95 -7.31 12.78
CA ILE A 149 -6.62 -6.85 11.42
C ILE A 149 -5.35 -7.56 10.90
N ALA A 150 -4.33 -7.70 11.73
CA ALA A 150 -3.09 -8.37 11.34
C ALA A 150 -3.32 -9.84 10.96
N ASN A 151 -4.23 -10.53 11.67
CA ASN A 151 -4.63 -11.92 11.38
C ASN A 151 -5.70 -12.03 10.27
N PHE A 152 -5.83 -11.03 9.40
CA PHE A 152 -6.83 -11.01 8.34
C PHE A 152 -6.83 -12.27 7.49
N THR A 153 -5.66 -12.77 7.10
CA THR A 153 -5.54 -13.98 6.26
C THR A 153 -6.16 -15.20 6.91
N SER A 154 -5.90 -15.44 8.19
CA SER A 154 -6.48 -16.56 8.94
C SER A 154 -7.99 -16.41 9.08
N ALA A 155 -8.47 -15.19 9.36
CA ALA A 155 -9.89 -14.89 9.45
C ALA A 155 -10.60 -15.08 8.10
N ALA A 156 -10.01 -14.61 7.00
CA ALA A 156 -10.53 -14.76 5.64
C ALA A 156 -10.56 -16.24 5.21
N LYS A 157 -9.53 -17.01 5.54
CA LYS A 157 -9.47 -18.45 5.30
C LYS A 157 -10.62 -19.17 6.01
N LEU A 158 -10.86 -18.85 7.28
CA LEU A 158 -11.99 -19.43 8.04
C LEU A 158 -13.35 -19.00 7.44
N ALA A 159 -13.53 -17.72 7.14
CA ALA A 159 -14.76 -17.20 6.53
C ALA A 159 -15.02 -17.83 5.15
N SER A 160 -13.97 -18.19 4.40
CA SER A 160 -14.07 -18.84 3.09
C SER A 160 -14.61 -20.27 3.13
N LEU A 161 -14.76 -20.87 4.30
CA LEU A 161 -15.45 -22.16 4.45
C LEU A 161 -16.97 -22.00 4.27
N PHE A 162 -17.52 -20.85 4.70
CA PHE A 162 -18.96 -20.55 4.62
C PHE A 162 -19.17 -19.11 4.08
N PRO A 163 -18.78 -18.79 2.85
CA PRO A 163 -18.72 -17.41 2.35
C PRO A 163 -20.11 -16.75 2.30
N SER A 164 -21.15 -17.49 1.95
CA SER A 164 -22.51 -16.95 1.89
C SER A 164 -23.03 -16.56 3.28
N LEU A 165 -22.75 -17.36 4.29
CA LEU A 165 -23.14 -17.09 5.68
C LEU A 165 -22.36 -15.88 6.23
N TYR A 166 -21.04 -15.85 6.02
CA TYR A 166 -20.22 -14.71 6.41
C TYR A 166 -20.72 -13.42 5.77
N ASN A 167 -20.92 -13.44 4.45
CA ASN A 167 -21.38 -12.28 3.70
C ASN A 167 -22.77 -11.80 4.14
N PHE A 168 -23.68 -12.72 4.48
CA PHE A 168 -24.98 -12.39 5.04
C PHE A 168 -24.83 -11.68 6.39
N ILE A 169 -24.08 -12.26 7.33
CA ILE A 169 -23.85 -11.72 8.67
C ILE A 169 -23.25 -10.32 8.62
N ILE A 170 -22.18 -10.13 7.82
CA ILE A 170 -21.45 -8.87 7.79
C ILE A 170 -22.19 -7.76 7.02
N SER A 171 -23.09 -8.14 6.08
CA SER A 171 -23.90 -7.20 5.30
C SER A 171 -25.23 -6.83 5.98
N ASN A 172 -25.71 -7.63 6.92
CA ASN A 172 -26.94 -7.35 7.64
C ASN A 172 -26.76 -6.15 8.58
N VAL A 173 -27.73 -5.25 8.61
CA VAL A 173 -27.66 -3.98 9.38
C VAL A 173 -27.47 -4.23 10.88
N ILE A 174 -28.16 -5.24 11.45
CA ILE A 174 -28.14 -5.54 12.88
C ILE A 174 -26.84 -6.27 13.24
N THR A 175 -26.61 -7.44 12.66
CA THR A 175 -25.43 -8.28 13.01
C THR A 175 -24.11 -7.63 12.58
N GLY A 176 -24.06 -7.11 11.38
CA GLY A 176 -22.89 -6.37 10.88
C GLY A 176 -22.64 -5.07 11.65
N GLY A 177 -23.70 -4.36 12.04
CA GLY A 177 -23.61 -3.18 12.91
C GLY A 177 -23.03 -3.51 14.28
N MET A 178 -23.49 -4.61 14.89
CA MET A 178 -22.99 -5.09 16.20
C MET A 178 -21.51 -5.48 16.10
N ILE A 179 -21.13 -6.25 15.07
CA ILE A 179 -19.72 -6.66 14.85
C ILE A 179 -18.84 -5.43 14.69
N LYS A 180 -19.22 -4.46 13.85
CA LYS A 180 -18.46 -3.21 13.65
C LYS A 180 -18.29 -2.45 14.95
N LYS A 181 -19.35 -2.30 15.75
CA LYS A 181 -19.30 -1.60 17.04
C LYS A 181 -18.35 -2.29 18.02
N LEU A 182 -18.44 -3.62 18.17
CA LEU A 182 -17.60 -4.39 19.09
C LEU A 182 -16.11 -4.40 18.64
N SER A 183 -15.88 -4.45 17.33
CA SER A 183 -14.50 -4.44 16.76
C SER A 183 -13.93 -3.04 16.60
N GLY A 184 -14.68 -1.97 16.91
CA GLY A 184 -14.24 -0.59 16.78
C GLY A 184 -14.13 -0.09 15.33
N PHE A 185 -14.92 -0.68 14.41
CA PHE A 185 -15.04 -0.21 13.04
C PHE A 185 -16.17 0.81 12.87
N ALA A 186 -16.04 1.68 11.86
CA ALA A 186 -17.05 2.67 11.54
C ALA A 186 -18.34 2.02 11.02
N ILE A 187 -19.48 2.37 11.63
CA ILE A 187 -20.79 1.79 11.26
C ILE A 187 -21.15 2.12 9.81
N LYS A 188 -20.75 3.31 9.34
CA LYS A 188 -21.00 3.81 7.98
C LYS A 188 -20.21 3.07 6.88
N ARG A 189 -19.17 2.29 7.23
CA ARG A 189 -18.39 1.54 6.24
C ARG A 189 -19.06 0.23 5.85
N SER A 190 -19.04 -0.06 4.56
CA SER A 190 -19.28 -1.42 4.09
C SER A 190 -18.08 -2.30 4.40
N MET A 191 -18.30 -3.51 4.93
CA MET A 191 -17.17 -4.42 5.21
C MET A 191 -16.82 -5.26 3.98
N PRO A 192 -15.54 -5.66 3.81
CA PRO A 192 -15.11 -6.50 2.71
C PRO A 192 -15.86 -7.85 2.72
N LYS A 193 -16.41 -8.22 1.57
CA LYS A 193 -17.03 -9.52 1.36
C LYS A 193 -15.99 -10.56 1.00
N ILE A 194 -16.28 -11.82 1.31
CA ILE A 194 -15.45 -12.97 0.87
C ILE A 194 -16.04 -13.51 -0.44
N SER A 195 -15.17 -13.79 -1.41
CA SER A 195 -15.54 -14.43 -2.66
C SER A 195 -16.10 -15.83 -2.44
N LYS A 196 -17.03 -16.28 -3.27
CA LYS A 196 -17.66 -17.60 -3.15
C LYS A 196 -16.67 -18.75 -3.23
N VAL A 197 -15.64 -18.58 -4.08
CA VAL A 197 -14.53 -19.51 -4.25
C VAL A 197 -13.25 -18.70 -4.21
N SER A 198 -12.24 -19.15 -3.46
CA SER A 198 -10.93 -18.48 -3.47
C SER A 198 -10.21 -18.71 -4.79
N LEU A 199 -9.34 -17.76 -5.17
CA LEU A 199 -8.55 -17.85 -6.41
C LEU A 199 -7.73 -19.15 -6.46
N GLU A 200 -7.07 -19.50 -5.36
CA GLU A 200 -6.26 -20.71 -5.28
C GLU A 200 -7.09 -21.99 -5.54
N LYS A 201 -8.27 -22.11 -4.90
CA LYS A 201 -9.18 -23.27 -5.12
C LYS A 201 -9.70 -23.30 -6.55
N TRP A 202 -10.06 -22.14 -7.10
CA TRP A 202 -10.53 -22.05 -8.47
C TRP A 202 -9.43 -22.46 -9.44
N PHE A 203 -8.21 -21.95 -9.23
CA PHE A 203 -7.05 -22.25 -10.07
C PHE A 203 -6.75 -23.76 -10.10
N GLN A 204 -6.67 -24.39 -8.92
CA GLN A 204 -6.41 -25.84 -8.81
C GLN A 204 -7.47 -26.69 -9.51
N LYS A 205 -8.73 -26.24 -9.52
CA LYS A 205 -9.85 -27.01 -10.08
C LYS A 205 -10.09 -26.76 -11.57
N ASN A 206 -9.92 -25.53 -12.02
CA ASN A 206 -10.42 -25.09 -13.33
C ASN A 206 -9.32 -24.67 -14.31
N TYR A 207 -8.14 -24.30 -13.79
CA TYR A 207 -7.05 -23.89 -14.66
C TYR A 207 -6.20 -25.10 -15.03
N THR A 208 -6.27 -25.46 -16.31
CA THR A 208 -5.33 -26.42 -16.91
C THR A 208 -4.60 -25.63 -17.99
N SER A 209 -3.28 -25.52 -17.85
CA SER A 209 -2.48 -24.84 -18.87
C SER A 209 -2.75 -25.49 -20.24
N ASN A 210 -3.33 -24.74 -21.15
CA ASN A 210 -3.47 -25.15 -22.56
C ASN A 210 -2.14 -25.04 -23.30
N ASN A 211 -1.03 -25.19 -22.59
CA ASN A 211 0.30 -24.91 -23.05
C ASN A 211 0.68 -25.79 -24.22
N THR A 212 0.49 -25.29 -25.42
CA THR A 212 1.21 -25.72 -26.61
C THR A 212 2.67 -25.30 -26.42
N LYS A 213 3.62 -26.19 -26.67
CA LYS A 213 5.07 -25.99 -26.53
C LYS A 213 5.50 -24.60 -26.95
N GLY A 214 5.96 -23.79 -25.99
CA GLY A 214 6.56 -22.48 -26.24
C GLY A 214 5.97 -21.27 -25.52
N ASN A 215 4.90 -21.40 -24.72
CA ASN A 215 4.35 -20.26 -23.96
C ASN A 215 5.33 -19.77 -22.89
N LYS A 216 5.47 -18.46 -22.79
CA LYS A 216 6.23 -17.83 -21.72
C LYS A 216 5.52 -18.06 -20.39
N LYS A 217 6.29 -18.33 -19.34
CA LYS A 217 5.77 -18.60 -18.01
C LYS A 217 5.83 -17.37 -17.13
N VAL A 218 4.88 -17.26 -16.21
CA VAL A 218 4.85 -16.21 -15.20
C VAL A 218 4.30 -16.75 -13.89
N TYR A 219 4.93 -16.38 -12.77
CA TYR A 219 4.39 -16.68 -11.44
C TYR A 219 3.40 -15.60 -11.02
N LEU A 220 2.19 -15.99 -10.61
CA LEU A 220 1.22 -15.11 -9.99
C LEU A 220 1.30 -15.23 -8.47
N PHE A 221 1.66 -14.15 -7.80
CA PHE A 221 1.55 -14.04 -6.36
C PHE A 221 0.08 -13.92 -5.97
N CYS A 222 -0.46 -14.99 -5.41
CA CYS A 222 -1.85 -15.06 -4.96
C CYS A 222 -1.94 -14.49 -3.54
N ASP A 223 -1.93 -13.14 -3.43
CA ASP A 223 -2.02 -12.47 -2.15
C ASP A 223 -3.37 -12.68 -1.46
N GLU A 224 -3.43 -12.42 -0.16
CA GLU A 224 -4.58 -12.65 0.69
C GLU A 224 -5.83 -11.88 0.25
N PHE A 225 -5.68 -10.68 -0.32
CA PHE A 225 -6.81 -9.87 -0.78
C PHE A 225 -7.36 -10.41 -2.09
N THR A 226 -6.47 -10.66 -3.05
CA THR A 226 -6.84 -11.27 -4.35
C THR A 226 -7.39 -12.67 -4.16
N ASN A 227 -6.85 -13.46 -3.21
CA ASN A 227 -7.32 -14.83 -2.98
C ASN A 227 -8.74 -14.89 -2.41
N TYR A 228 -9.05 -14.04 -1.43
CA TYR A 228 -10.29 -14.19 -0.66
C TYR A 228 -11.36 -13.14 -0.95
N ASN A 229 -10.99 -11.91 -1.32
CA ASN A 229 -11.95 -10.82 -1.52
C ASN A 229 -12.19 -10.52 -3.00
N ASP A 230 -11.14 -10.48 -3.77
CA ASP A 230 -11.13 -10.10 -5.20
C ASP A 230 -10.79 -11.30 -6.09
N ALA A 231 -11.23 -12.52 -5.70
CA ALA A 231 -10.88 -13.74 -6.44
C ALA A 231 -11.35 -13.72 -7.91
N GLU A 232 -12.49 -13.07 -8.20
CA GLU A 232 -12.97 -12.90 -9.58
C GLU A 232 -12.00 -12.06 -10.42
N ILE A 233 -11.38 -11.03 -9.84
CA ILE A 233 -10.33 -10.24 -10.49
C ILE A 233 -9.10 -11.11 -10.75
N GLY A 234 -8.71 -11.92 -9.75
CA GLY A 234 -7.62 -12.88 -9.91
C GLY A 234 -7.86 -13.89 -11.03
N MET A 235 -9.08 -14.44 -11.09
CA MET A 235 -9.50 -15.38 -12.17
C MET A 235 -9.43 -14.72 -13.55
N LYS A 236 -9.98 -13.49 -13.69
CA LYS A 236 -9.87 -12.72 -14.93
C LYS A 236 -8.41 -12.43 -15.29
N GLY A 237 -7.53 -12.19 -14.30
CA GLY A 237 -6.10 -11.98 -14.51
C GLY A 237 -5.40 -13.21 -15.08
N VAL A 238 -5.68 -14.39 -14.53
CA VAL A 238 -5.17 -15.67 -15.06
C VAL A 238 -5.64 -15.88 -16.49
N LEU A 239 -6.94 -15.75 -16.76
CA LEU A 239 -7.52 -15.95 -18.08
C LEU A 239 -7.05 -14.90 -19.11
N LEU A 240 -6.86 -13.64 -18.68
CA LEU A 240 -6.28 -12.59 -19.52
C LEU A 240 -4.86 -12.98 -19.97
N LEU A 241 -4.01 -13.38 -19.03
CA LEU A 241 -2.64 -13.78 -19.35
C LEU A 241 -2.58 -15.01 -20.24
N GLU A 242 -3.44 -16.01 -19.99
CA GLU A 242 -3.55 -17.21 -20.84
C GLU A 242 -3.92 -16.83 -22.28
N LYS A 243 -4.94 -15.99 -22.47
CA LYS A 243 -5.37 -15.48 -23.77
C LYS A 243 -4.27 -14.67 -24.47
N LEU A 244 -3.41 -14.00 -23.71
CA LEU A 244 -2.25 -13.28 -24.24
C LEU A 244 -1.01 -14.17 -24.47
N GLY A 245 -1.13 -15.49 -24.28
CA GLY A 245 -0.09 -16.46 -24.60
C GLY A 245 0.88 -16.76 -23.46
N TYR A 246 0.50 -16.52 -22.21
CA TYR A 246 1.32 -16.81 -21.02
C TYR A 246 0.76 -18.00 -20.25
N GLU A 247 1.66 -18.87 -19.78
CA GLU A 247 1.34 -19.90 -18.81
C GLU A 247 1.46 -19.32 -17.40
N VAL A 248 0.35 -19.28 -16.67
CA VAL A 248 0.33 -18.78 -15.30
C VAL A 248 0.62 -19.93 -14.32
N LEU A 249 1.53 -19.70 -13.39
CA LEU A 249 1.90 -20.65 -12.35
C LEU A 249 1.60 -20.03 -10.97
N LEU A 250 1.03 -20.79 -10.05
CA LEU A 250 0.95 -20.41 -8.63
C LEU A 250 2.14 -21.04 -7.90
N PRO A 251 3.10 -20.23 -7.41
CA PRO A 251 4.23 -20.76 -6.66
C PRO A 251 3.80 -21.16 -5.23
N LYS A 252 4.62 -21.97 -4.55
CA LYS A 252 4.49 -22.11 -3.10
C LYS A 252 4.82 -20.76 -2.45
N GLN A 253 3.93 -20.28 -1.62
CA GLN A 253 4.02 -18.98 -0.98
C GLN A 253 3.27 -18.95 0.35
N VAL A 254 3.48 -17.91 1.13
CA VAL A 254 2.65 -17.53 2.26
C VAL A 254 2.01 -16.15 1.99
N GLU A 255 1.20 -15.65 2.90
CA GLU A 255 0.62 -14.29 2.77
C GLU A 255 1.69 -13.20 2.54
N SER A 256 1.28 -12.02 2.08
CA SER A 256 2.22 -10.92 1.80
C SER A 256 2.84 -10.29 3.06
N GLY A 257 2.25 -10.50 4.22
CA GLY A 257 2.60 -9.80 5.46
C GLY A 257 2.10 -8.35 5.52
N ARG A 258 1.36 -7.88 4.49
CA ARG A 258 0.90 -6.49 4.40
C ARG A 258 0.03 -6.07 5.58
N ALA A 259 -0.85 -6.96 6.05
CA ALA A 259 -1.71 -6.71 7.19
C ALA A 259 -0.91 -6.50 8.49
N TRP A 260 0.11 -7.33 8.71
CA TRP A 260 1.03 -7.23 9.85
C TRP A 260 1.85 -5.93 9.82
N LEU A 261 2.41 -5.59 8.66
CA LEU A 261 3.15 -4.35 8.43
C LEU A 261 2.29 -3.12 8.73
N SER A 262 1.04 -3.11 8.26
CA SER A 262 0.13 -1.98 8.43
C SER A 262 -0.22 -1.70 9.90
N LYS A 263 -0.10 -2.69 10.77
CA LYS A 263 -0.35 -2.59 12.21
C LYS A 263 0.93 -2.54 13.05
N GLY A 264 2.11 -2.42 12.44
CA GLY A 264 3.38 -2.31 13.13
C GLY A 264 3.81 -3.60 13.83
N LEU A 265 3.32 -4.77 13.40
CA LEU A 265 3.71 -6.06 13.96
C LEU A 265 4.87 -6.65 13.14
N LEU A 266 6.01 -5.95 13.21
CA LEU A 266 7.15 -6.18 12.32
C LEU A 266 7.82 -7.53 12.52
N ARG A 267 7.88 -8.06 13.74
CA ARG A 267 8.53 -9.37 13.99
C ARG A 267 7.82 -10.49 13.23
N GLN A 268 6.49 -10.44 13.16
CA GLN A 268 5.73 -11.41 12.39
C GLN A 268 5.84 -11.14 10.89
N ALA A 269 5.78 -9.87 10.47
CA ALA A 269 6.00 -9.48 9.08
C ALA A 269 7.39 -9.91 8.57
N GLN A 270 8.43 -9.80 9.40
CA GLN A 270 9.79 -10.24 9.10
C GLN A 270 9.86 -11.77 8.86
N LYS A 271 9.21 -12.56 9.72
CA LYS A 271 9.12 -14.03 9.52
C LYS A 271 8.46 -14.38 8.20
N ILE A 272 7.32 -13.74 7.90
CA ILE A 272 6.57 -13.96 6.66
C ILE A 272 7.41 -13.55 5.44
N ALA A 273 8.08 -12.40 5.50
CA ALA A 273 8.95 -11.93 4.43
C ALA A 273 10.07 -12.94 4.13
N ASN A 274 10.75 -13.43 5.17
CA ASN A 274 11.84 -14.39 4.99
C ASN A 274 11.33 -15.75 4.46
N GLN A 275 10.17 -16.23 4.90
CA GLN A 275 9.55 -17.42 4.33
C GLN A 275 9.26 -17.26 2.83
N ASN A 276 8.70 -16.13 2.41
CA ASN A 276 8.46 -15.88 0.99
C ASN A 276 9.78 -15.72 0.21
N ILE A 277 10.80 -15.08 0.79
CA ILE A 277 12.12 -14.96 0.14
C ILE A 277 12.72 -16.35 -0.11
N GLU A 278 12.64 -17.27 0.86
CA GLU A 278 13.14 -18.63 0.73
C GLU A 278 12.36 -19.45 -0.30
N LEU A 279 11.02 -19.35 -0.29
CA LEU A 279 10.15 -20.09 -1.21
C LEU A 279 10.24 -19.60 -2.64
N LEU A 280 10.28 -18.27 -2.84
CA LEU A 280 10.18 -17.64 -4.14
C LEU A 280 11.55 -17.31 -4.75
N GLY A 281 12.55 -17.03 -3.93
CA GLY A 281 13.88 -16.66 -4.39
C GLY A 281 14.60 -17.75 -5.20
N ALA A 282 14.21 -19.00 -5.03
CA ALA A 282 14.76 -20.13 -5.77
C ALA A 282 14.10 -20.33 -7.16
N VAL A 283 12.89 -19.80 -7.37
CA VAL A 283 12.10 -20.09 -8.58
C VAL A 283 11.84 -18.86 -9.46
N VAL A 284 11.79 -17.67 -8.86
CA VAL A 284 11.54 -16.41 -9.58
C VAL A 284 12.83 -15.93 -10.23
N THR A 285 12.80 -15.73 -11.53
CA THR A 285 13.92 -15.27 -12.35
C THR A 285 13.49 -14.14 -13.28
N ALA A 286 14.43 -13.57 -14.04
CA ALA A 286 14.09 -12.60 -15.09
C ALA A 286 13.24 -13.19 -16.21
N ASP A 287 13.41 -14.48 -16.49
CA ASP A 287 12.65 -15.19 -17.54
C ASP A 287 11.26 -15.64 -17.05
N ILE A 288 11.13 -15.93 -15.74
CA ILE A 288 9.87 -16.32 -15.11
C ILE A 288 9.64 -15.39 -13.91
N PRO A 289 9.17 -14.16 -14.17
CA PRO A 289 8.98 -13.17 -13.13
C PRO A 289 7.78 -13.46 -12.21
N LEU A 290 7.77 -12.83 -11.05
CA LEU A 290 6.63 -12.80 -10.13
C LEU A 290 5.76 -11.58 -10.44
N ILE A 291 4.48 -11.80 -10.65
CA ILE A 291 3.52 -10.71 -10.81
C ILE A 291 2.47 -10.72 -9.70
N GLY A 292 1.92 -9.56 -9.39
CA GLY A 292 0.83 -9.43 -8.41
C GLY A 292 -0.26 -8.48 -8.90
N ILE A 293 -1.46 -8.68 -8.40
CA ILE A 293 -2.66 -7.91 -8.75
C ILE A 293 -2.87 -6.78 -7.75
N GLU A 294 -2.84 -7.07 -6.45
CA GLU A 294 -2.98 -6.02 -5.42
C GLU A 294 -1.64 -5.26 -5.24
N PRO A 295 -1.60 -3.94 -5.55
CA PRO A 295 -0.34 -3.19 -5.50
C PRO A 295 0.33 -3.19 -4.14
N SER A 296 -0.45 -3.11 -3.05
CA SER A 296 0.11 -3.06 -1.69
C SER A 296 0.77 -4.37 -1.26
N ALA A 297 0.36 -5.49 -1.85
CA ALA A 297 0.93 -6.80 -1.57
C ALA A 297 2.21 -7.05 -2.38
N ILE A 298 2.15 -6.94 -3.71
CA ILE A 298 3.32 -7.23 -4.55
C ILE A 298 4.46 -6.23 -4.38
N LEU A 299 4.16 -4.95 -4.16
CA LEU A 299 5.20 -3.94 -3.95
C LEU A 299 5.94 -4.08 -2.61
N THR A 300 5.44 -4.89 -1.67
CA THR A 300 6.15 -5.27 -0.46
C THR A 300 7.48 -5.95 -0.78
N PHE A 301 7.52 -6.77 -1.85
CA PHE A 301 8.74 -7.44 -2.30
C PHE A 301 9.84 -6.47 -2.74
N ARG A 302 9.46 -5.30 -3.28
CA ARG A 302 10.40 -4.28 -3.74
C ARG A 302 10.89 -3.36 -2.61
N ASP A 303 10.10 -3.17 -1.57
CA ASP A 303 10.35 -2.15 -0.56
C ASP A 303 10.67 -2.72 0.81
N GLU A 304 9.72 -3.41 1.45
CA GLU A 304 9.91 -3.85 2.83
C GLU A 304 10.72 -5.16 2.93
N TYR A 305 10.59 -6.09 1.99
CA TYR A 305 11.26 -7.38 2.08
C TYR A 305 12.79 -7.27 2.12
N PRO A 306 13.46 -6.45 1.27
CA PRO A 306 14.92 -6.26 1.41
C PRO A 306 15.33 -5.68 2.76
N ASP A 307 14.50 -4.82 3.36
CA ASP A 307 14.79 -4.23 4.67
C ASP A 307 14.47 -5.16 5.86
N LEU A 308 13.59 -6.15 5.67
CA LEU A 308 13.22 -7.16 6.67
C LEU A 308 13.99 -8.47 6.52
N ALA A 309 14.72 -8.65 5.43
CA ALA A 309 15.45 -9.88 5.16
C ALA A 309 16.48 -10.17 6.25
N TYR A 310 16.60 -11.42 6.68
CA TYR A 310 17.75 -11.87 7.46
C TYR A 310 19.03 -11.76 6.60
N ASP A 311 20.19 -11.67 7.23
CA ASP A 311 21.45 -11.42 6.50
C ASP A 311 21.67 -12.47 5.41
N GLN A 312 21.44 -13.73 5.69
CA GLN A 312 21.56 -14.84 4.74
C GLN A 312 20.57 -14.73 3.56
N ASN A 313 19.44 -14.06 3.74
CA ASN A 313 18.37 -13.94 2.74
C ASN A 313 18.44 -12.62 1.95
N LEU A 314 19.32 -11.68 2.31
CA LEU A 314 19.35 -10.33 1.73
C LEU A 314 19.62 -10.34 0.22
N ALA A 315 20.54 -11.17 -0.24
CA ALA A 315 20.85 -11.28 -1.68
C ALA A 315 19.65 -11.80 -2.47
N ALA A 316 18.98 -12.84 -1.96
CA ALA A 316 17.77 -13.41 -2.55
C ALA A 316 16.60 -12.40 -2.54
N ALA A 317 16.43 -11.64 -1.46
CA ALA A 317 15.42 -10.59 -1.37
C ALA A 317 15.64 -9.49 -2.42
N LYS A 318 16.88 -9.06 -2.63
CA LYS A 318 17.22 -8.06 -3.66
C LYS A 318 17.02 -8.60 -5.08
N ALA A 319 17.32 -9.87 -5.33
CA ALA A 319 17.08 -10.52 -6.62
C ALA A 319 15.56 -10.64 -6.90
N LEU A 320 14.79 -11.08 -5.89
CA LEU A 320 13.34 -11.20 -5.97
C LEU A 320 12.68 -9.83 -6.22
N ALA A 321 13.15 -8.76 -5.53
CA ALA A 321 12.66 -7.40 -5.70
C ALA A 321 12.78 -6.89 -7.17
N LYS A 322 13.85 -7.28 -7.88
CA LYS A 322 14.07 -6.91 -9.28
C LYS A 322 13.14 -7.64 -10.25
N ASN A 323 12.64 -8.81 -9.86
CA ASN A 323 11.82 -9.68 -10.69
C ASN A 323 10.35 -9.75 -10.23
N ALA A 324 9.94 -8.87 -9.30
CA ALA A 324 8.56 -8.75 -8.84
C ALA A 324 7.90 -7.51 -9.48
N PHE A 325 6.78 -7.71 -10.19
CA PHE A 325 6.10 -6.67 -10.95
C PHE A 325 4.61 -6.59 -10.61
N LEU A 326 4.04 -5.40 -10.73
CA LEU A 326 2.59 -5.28 -10.91
C LEU A 326 2.19 -5.96 -12.22
N ILE A 327 1.02 -6.56 -12.27
CA ILE A 327 0.50 -7.16 -13.51
C ILE A 327 0.46 -6.16 -14.66
N ASP A 328 0.13 -4.90 -14.37
CA ASP A 328 0.12 -3.80 -15.34
C ASP A 328 1.52 -3.50 -15.89
N GLU A 329 2.55 -3.49 -15.03
CA GLU A 329 3.94 -3.30 -15.48
C GLU A 329 4.39 -4.45 -16.36
N PHE A 330 4.05 -5.68 -15.98
CA PHE A 330 4.38 -6.85 -16.77
C PHE A 330 3.74 -6.77 -18.16
N ILE A 331 2.44 -6.52 -18.25
CA ILE A 331 1.73 -6.40 -19.54
C ILE A 331 2.30 -5.25 -20.37
N ALA A 332 2.56 -4.08 -19.77
CA ALA A 332 3.14 -2.93 -20.48
C ALA A 332 4.53 -3.25 -21.05
N ASN A 333 5.36 -3.96 -20.29
CA ASN A 333 6.68 -4.41 -20.75
C ASN A 333 6.56 -5.38 -21.94
N GLU A 334 5.59 -6.32 -21.88
CA GLU A 334 5.40 -7.29 -22.95
C GLU A 334 4.78 -6.65 -24.22
N ILE A 335 3.95 -5.62 -24.07
CA ILE A 335 3.50 -4.77 -25.19
C ILE A 335 4.70 -4.06 -25.81
N THR A 336 5.58 -3.45 -25.01
CA THR A 336 6.77 -2.74 -25.51
C THR A 336 7.74 -3.66 -26.26
N LYS A 337 7.84 -4.94 -25.84
CA LYS A 337 8.62 -5.97 -26.52
C LYS A 337 7.96 -6.52 -27.78
N GLY A 338 6.73 -6.10 -28.09
CA GLY A 338 5.93 -6.60 -29.23
C GLY A 338 5.38 -8.02 -29.04
N ASN A 339 5.33 -8.53 -27.80
CA ASN A 339 4.78 -9.86 -27.51
C ASN A 339 3.25 -9.87 -27.41
N ILE A 340 2.64 -8.71 -27.18
CA ILE A 340 1.18 -8.52 -27.11
C ILE A 340 0.80 -7.55 -28.22
N GLN A 341 -0.16 -7.95 -29.07
CA GLN A 341 -0.59 -7.20 -30.25
C GLN A 341 -1.94 -6.54 -30.03
N LYS A 342 -2.21 -5.41 -30.71
CA LYS A 342 -3.49 -4.68 -30.60
C LYS A 342 -4.70 -5.47 -31.07
N GLU A 343 -4.48 -6.38 -32.01
CA GLU A 343 -5.50 -7.24 -32.62
C GLU A 343 -6.15 -8.19 -31.61
N ALA A 344 -5.51 -8.42 -30.46
CA ALA A 344 -6.09 -9.17 -29.35
C ALA A 344 -7.24 -8.43 -28.65
N PHE A 345 -7.42 -7.13 -28.95
CA PHE A 345 -8.36 -6.27 -28.21
C PHE A 345 -9.40 -5.64 -29.14
N THR A 346 -10.58 -5.39 -28.58
CA THR A 346 -11.69 -4.73 -29.26
C THR A 346 -11.33 -3.31 -29.75
N LYS A 347 -12.02 -2.86 -30.81
CA LYS A 347 -11.95 -1.49 -31.31
C LYS A 347 -13.08 -0.57 -30.80
N ASN A 348 -13.93 -1.08 -29.90
CA ASN A 348 -15.00 -0.27 -29.31
C ASN A 348 -14.40 0.89 -28.50
N ALA A 349 -15.04 2.08 -28.60
CA ALA A 349 -14.59 3.24 -27.85
C ALA A 349 -14.99 3.14 -26.36
N LYS A 350 -14.07 3.48 -25.46
CA LYS A 350 -14.33 3.61 -24.02
C LYS A 350 -13.61 4.84 -23.45
N LEU A 351 -14.26 5.52 -22.53
CA LEU A 351 -13.65 6.56 -21.70
C LEU A 351 -13.38 6.00 -20.31
N ILE A 352 -12.14 6.11 -19.85
CA ILE A 352 -11.67 5.55 -18.58
C ILE A 352 -11.06 6.68 -17.73
N LYS A 353 -11.50 6.80 -16.50
CA LYS A 353 -10.89 7.66 -15.47
C LYS A 353 -10.12 6.77 -14.49
N LEU A 354 -8.80 6.93 -14.48
CA LEU A 354 -7.88 6.09 -13.71
C LEU A 354 -7.45 6.77 -12.42
N HIS A 355 -7.70 6.12 -11.27
CA HIS A 355 -7.09 6.46 -10.00
C HIS A 355 -5.92 5.52 -9.69
N GLY A 356 -4.68 6.04 -9.68
CA GLY A 356 -3.49 5.27 -9.30
C GLY A 356 -3.42 5.00 -7.80
N HIS A 357 -2.99 3.80 -7.42
CA HIS A 357 -2.80 3.42 -6.01
C HIS A 357 -1.63 4.19 -5.38
N CYS A 358 -1.76 4.61 -4.11
CA CYS A 358 -0.74 5.45 -3.45
C CYS A 358 0.64 4.78 -3.38
N GLN A 359 0.73 3.49 -3.01
CA GLN A 359 2.01 2.77 -2.99
C GLN A 359 2.56 2.53 -4.40
N GLN A 360 1.71 2.36 -5.41
CA GLN A 360 2.13 2.30 -6.81
C GLN A 360 2.80 3.62 -7.22
N LYS A 361 2.22 4.77 -6.87
CA LYS A 361 2.81 6.09 -7.12
C LYS A 361 4.16 6.28 -6.41
N ALA A 362 4.30 5.71 -5.21
CA ALA A 362 5.49 5.89 -4.37
C ALA A 362 6.65 4.96 -4.73
N ILE A 363 6.40 3.73 -5.17
CA ILE A 363 7.42 2.68 -5.33
C ILE A 363 7.57 2.26 -6.80
N ALA A 364 6.53 2.49 -7.61
CA ALA A 364 6.46 2.15 -9.01
C ALA A 364 6.00 3.36 -9.84
N SER A 365 5.09 3.16 -10.80
CA SER A 365 4.50 4.23 -11.60
C SER A 365 3.06 3.88 -12.00
N VAL A 366 2.23 4.91 -12.22
CA VAL A 366 0.88 4.77 -12.80
C VAL A 366 0.94 4.70 -14.33
N ALA A 367 2.06 5.11 -14.95
CA ALA A 367 2.22 5.15 -16.39
C ALA A 367 2.00 3.78 -17.08
N PRO A 368 2.51 2.64 -16.56
CA PRO A 368 2.20 1.33 -17.11
C PRO A 368 0.71 1.01 -17.12
N THR A 369 -0.02 1.31 -16.05
CA THR A 369 -1.47 1.09 -15.98
C THR A 369 -2.21 1.94 -17.00
N GLN A 370 -1.82 3.21 -17.15
CA GLN A 370 -2.38 4.08 -18.18
C GLN A 370 -2.08 3.54 -19.58
N ALA A 371 -0.86 3.09 -19.83
CA ALA A 371 -0.43 2.56 -21.13
C ALA A 371 -1.23 1.33 -21.55
N ILE A 372 -1.38 0.34 -20.65
CA ILE A 372 -2.13 -0.88 -20.96
C ILE A 372 -3.63 -0.61 -21.18
N LEU A 373 -4.21 0.29 -20.39
CA LEU A 373 -5.62 0.67 -20.54
C LEU A 373 -5.86 1.51 -21.82
N SER A 374 -4.84 2.20 -22.34
CA SER A 374 -4.90 2.94 -23.61
C SER A 374 -4.50 2.09 -24.80
N PHE A 375 -4.13 0.82 -24.60
CA PHE A 375 -3.62 -0.04 -25.67
C PHE A 375 -4.71 -0.50 -26.66
N PRO A 376 -5.95 -0.85 -26.25
CA PRO A 376 -7.06 -1.04 -27.18
C PRO A 376 -7.33 0.24 -27.98
N GLU A 377 -7.55 0.12 -29.31
CA GLU A 377 -7.42 1.21 -30.28
C GLU A 377 -8.21 2.49 -29.96
N ASN A 378 -9.43 2.38 -29.42
CA ASN A 378 -10.31 3.52 -29.13
C ASN A 378 -10.55 3.77 -27.65
N TYR A 379 -9.69 3.23 -26.77
CA TYR A 379 -9.77 3.54 -25.34
C TYR A 379 -9.05 4.85 -25.01
N LYS A 380 -9.77 5.77 -24.38
CA LYS A 380 -9.22 7.04 -23.90
C LYS A 380 -9.09 6.98 -22.38
N VAL A 381 -7.87 7.18 -21.87
CA VAL A 381 -7.57 7.08 -20.44
C VAL A 381 -7.08 8.40 -19.88
N GLU A 382 -7.80 8.90 -18.91
CA GLU A 382 -7.41 10.11 -18.18
C GLU A 382 -7.12 9.77 -16.72
N VAL A 383 -5.91 10.11 -16.27
CA VAL A 383 -5.52 9.90 -14.87
C VAL A 383 -6.13 10.99 -14.00
N ILE A 384 -6.88 10.58 -12.96
CA ILE A 384 -7.37 11.52 -11.95
C ILE A 384 -6.16 12.00 -11.14
N ALA A 385 -5.98 13.33 -11.10
CA ALA A 385 -4.87 13.96 -10.36
C ALA A 385 -5.07 13.91 -8.83
N SER A 386 -5.52 12.76 -8.31
CA SER A 386 -5.75 12.52 -6.90
C SER A 386 -4.49 12.00 -6.20
N GLY A 387 -4.32 12.34 -4.93
CA GLY A 387 -3.30 11.75 -4.06
C GLY A 387 -3.69 10.35 -3.56
N CYS A 388 -3.81 10.19 -2.25
CA CYS A 388 -4.33 9.00 -1.60
C CYS A 388 -5.86 8.96 -1.68
N CYS A 389 -6.46 7.76 -1.74
CA CYS A 389 -7.91 7.62 -1.66
C CYS A 389 -8.47 7.83 -0.24
N GLY A 390 -7.63 7.78 0.79
CA GLY A 390 -8.00 7.91 2.20
C GLY A 390 -8.33 6.59 2.92
N MET A 391 -8.52 5.48 2.21
CA MET A 391 -8.86 4.20 2.86
C MET A 391 -7.66 3.54 3.55
N ALA A 392 -6.53 3.44 2.87
CA ALA A 392 -5.26 2.92 3.38
C ALA A 392 -5.41 1.61 4.18
N GLY A 393 -5.82 0.53 3.53
CA GLY A 393 -6.08 -0.76 4.16
C GLY A 393 -7.18 -0.66 5.22
N SER A 394 -6.87 -0.94 6.47
CA SER A 394 -7.84 -0.88 7.57
C SER A 394 -8.12 0.51 8.12
N PHE A 395 -7.26 1.51 7.85
CA PHE A 395 -7.34 2.85 8.42
C PHE A 395 -8.73 3.48 8.28
N GLY A 396 -9.27 3.51 7.06
CA GLY A 396 -10.58 4.11 6.79
C GLY A 396 -11.77 3.30 7.32
N TYR A 397 -11.57 2.07 7.77
CA TYR A 397 -12.61 1.28 8.45
C TYR A 397 -12.69 1.57 9.94
N GLU A 398 -11.61 2.04 10.58
CA GLU A 398 -11.55 2.32 12.00
C GLU A 398 -12.39 3.55 12.34
N LYS A 399 -13.22 3.46 13.40
CA LYS A 399 -14.23 4.49 13.69
C LYS A 399 -13.65 5.89 13.89
N GLU A 400 -12.48 5.98 14.53
CA GLU A 400 -11.79 7.24 14.82
C GLU A 400 -11.13 7.87 13.59
N HIS A 401 -10.86 7.07 12.55
CA HIS A 401 -10.23 7.51 11.33
C HIS A 401 -11.20 7.75 10.16
N TYR A 402 -12.48 7.34 10.33
CA TYR A 402 -13.46 7.38 9.26
C TYR A 402 -13.63 8.77 8.65
N ASP A 403 -13.82 9.79 9.49
CA ASP A 403 -14.07 11.14 9.01
C ASP A 403 -12.86 11.71 8.28
N LEU A 404 -11.64 11.51 8.79
CA LEU A 404 -10.41 11.91 8.10
C LEU A 404 -10.23 11.14 6.79
N SER A 405 -10.54 9.86 6.78
CA SER A 405 -10.49 9.03 5.56
C SER A 405 -11.41 9.57 4.47
N MET A 406 -12.64 9.98 4.84
CA MET A 406 -13.59 10.59 3.92
C MET A 406 -13.11 11.97 3.46
N GLN A 407 -12.63 12.82 4.35
CA GLN A 407 -12.06 14.12 4.01
C GLN A 407 -10.92 14.01 3.00
N ILE A 408 -10.02 13.05 3.16
CA ILE A 408 -8.93 12.80 2.20
C ILE A 408 -9.50 12.41 0.83
N GLY A 409 -10.49 11.51 0.79
CA GLY A 409 -11.16 11.11 -0.44
C GLY A 409 -11.85 12.30 -1.13
N GLU A 410 -12.45 13.20 -0.36
CA GLU A 410 -13.15 14.40 -0.85
C GLU A 410 -12.22 15.48 -1.39
N LEU A 411 -10.94 15.46 -1.11
CA LEU A 411 -10.01 16.47 -1.66
C LEU A 411 -10.00 16.48 -3.19
N VAL A 412 -10.02 15.31 -3.84
CA VAL A 412 -9.95 15.19 -5.30
C VAL A 412 -10.73 13.98 -5.82
N LEU A 413 -10.50 12.79 -5.25
CA LEU A 413 -10.95 11.52 -5.84
C LEU A 413 -12.46 11.39 -5.93
N LEU A 414 -13.15 11.55 -4.81
CA LEU A 414 -14.60 11.32 -4.76
C LEU A 414 -15.40 12.33 -5.59
N PRO A 415 -15.10 13.65 -5.56
CA PRO A 415 -15.72 14.61 -6.48
C PRO A 415 -15.44 14.28 -7.96
N ALA A 416 -14.19 13.94 -8.31
CA ALA A 416 -13.83 13.60 -9.68
C ALA A 416 -14.59 12.38 -10.20
N VAL A 417 -14.84 11.37 -9.33
CA VAL A 417 -15.61 10.18 -9.70
C VAL A 417 -17.11 10.48 -9.80
N ARG A 418 -17.68 11.25 -8.85
CA ARG A 418 -19.13 11.57 -8.87
C ARG A 418 -19.54 12.35 -10.10
N ASN A 419 -18.67 13.23 -10.58
CA ASN A 419 -18.93 14.10 -11.72
C ASN A 419 -18.82 13.39 -13.08
N GLN A 420 -18.50 12.09 -13.13
CA GLN A 420 -18.42 11.35 -14.39
C GLN A 420 -19.79 10.86 -14.86
N LEU A 421 -19.96 10.78 -16.17
CA LEU A 421 -21.14 10.21 -16.81
C LEU A 421 -21.25 8.70 -16.47
N SER A 422 -22.45 8.15 -16.67
CA SER A 422 -22.75 6.74 -16.33
C SER A 422 -21.97 5.73 -17.16
N ASP A 423 -21.59 6.08 -18.38
CA ASP A 423 -20.84 5.24 -19.32
C ASP A 423 -19.32 5.35 -19.16
N THR A 424 -18.84 6.28 -18.33
CA THR A 424 -17.42 6.41 -18.02
C THR A 424 -16.99 5.32 -17.05
N ILE A 425 -15.99 4.53 -17.45
CA ILE A 425 -15.40 3.50 -16.60
C ILE A 425 -14.48 4.17 -15.57
N ILE A 426 -14.66 3.83 -14.30
CA ILE A 426 -13.73 4.22 -13.24
C ILE A 426 -12.76 3.05 -13.01
N ALA A 427 -11.47 3.29 -13.18
CA ALA A 427 -10.43 2.29 -12.99
C ALA A 427 -9.64 2.58 -11.69
N ALA A 428 -9.43 1.55 -10.87
CA ALA A 428 -8.58 1.64 -9.67
C ALA A 428 -7.96 0.26 -9.35
N PRO A 429 -6.62 0.13 -9.36
CA PRO A 429 -5.97 -1.17 -9.14
C PRO A 429 -6.07 -1.68 -7.69
N GLY A 430 -6.11 -0.79 -6.69
CA GLY A 430 -6.11 -1.22 -5.28
C GLY A 430 -7.50 -1.55 -4.74
N THR A 431 -7.64 -2.66 -4.02
CA THR A 431 -8.86 -3.07 -3.29
C THR A 431 -9.39 -1.95 -2.41
N SER A 432 -8.53 -1.35 -1.59
CA SER A 432 -8.89 -0.23 -0.72
C SER A 432 -9.44 0.98 -1.49
N CYS A 433 -8.89 1.28 -2.68
CA CYS A 433 -9.34 2.39 -3.51
C CYS A 433 -10.75 2.13 -4.06
N ARG A 434 -11.03 0.90 -4.53
CA ARG A 434 -12.35 0.50 -5.03
C ARG A 434 -13.40 0.57 -3.94
N HIS A 435 -13.08 0.13 -2.71
CA HIS A 435 -13.96 0.26 -1.56
C HIS A 435 -14.24 1.72 -1.18
N GLN A 436 -13.22 2.58 -1.18
CA GLN A 436 -13.41 4.01 -0.91
C GLN A 436 -14.32 4.68 -1.94
N ILE A 437 -14.13 4.39 -3.22
CA ILE A 437 -14.96 4.90 -4.31
C ILE A 437 -16.42 4.42 -4.15
N LYS A 438 -16.60 3.13 -3.86
CA LYS A 438 -17.93 2.56 -3.65
C LYS A 438 -18.66 3.22 -2.49
N ASP A 439 -18.01 3.34 -1.32
CA ASP A 439 -18.65 3.92 -0.13
C ASP A 439 -18.84 5.44 -0.23
N GLY A 440 -17.87 6.16 -0.81
CA GLY A 440 -17.86 7.62 -0.84
C GLY A 440 -18.52 8.25 -2.07
N ALA A 441 -18.48 7.57 -3.22
CA ALA A 441 -19.04 8.10 -4.46
C ALA A 441 -20.24 7.30 -4.98
N GLN A 442 -20.60 6.18 -4.35
CA GLN A 442 -21.67 5.26 -4.76
C GLN A 442 -21.53 4.79 -6.22
N LYS A 443 -20.27 4.68 -6.70
CA LYS A 443 -19.92 4.17 -8.02
C LYS A 443 -19.03 2.94 -7.89
N ILE A 444 -19.11 2.06 -8.88
CA ILE A 444 -18.25 0.88 -8.99
C ILE A 444 -17.00 1.28 -9.75
N ALA A 445 -15.83 1.00 -9.16
CA ALA A 445 -14.56 1.08 -9.86
C ALA A 445 -14.07 -0.34 -10.20
N LEU A 446 -13.58 -0.52 -11.43
CA LEU A 446 -13.06 -1.77 -11.92
C LEU A 446 -11.54 -1.83 -11.77
N HIS A 447 -11.01 -3.03 -11.59
CA HIS A 447 -9.57 -3.24 -11.68
C HIS A 447 -9.13 -3.16 -13.16
N PRO A 448 -7.92 -2.65 -13.47
CA PRO A 448 -7.39 -2.64 -14.85
C PRO A 448 -7.46 -3.99 -15.57
N VAL A 449 -7.21 -5.08 -14.85
CA VAL A 449 -7.34 -6.46 -15.35
C VAL A 449 -8.75 -6.77 -15.86
N GLU A 450 -9.81 -6.33 -15.14
CA GLU A 450 -11.19 -6.57 -15.57
C GLU A 450 -11.49 -5.85 -16.88
N ILE A 451 -11.03 -4.59 -16.98
CA ILE A 451 -11.25 -3.75 -18.17
C ILE A 451 -10.55 -4.36 -19.40
N LEU A 452 -9.31 -4.84 -19.22
CA LEU A 452 -8.56 -5.49 -20.32
C LEU A 452 -9.13 -6.86 -20.67
N PHE A 453 -9.56 -7.64 -19.69
CA PHE A 453 -10.18 -8.95 -19.94
C PHE A 453 -11.47 -8.80 -20.75
N GLU A 454 -12.29 -7.79 -20.43
CA GLU A 454 -13.52 -7.49 -21.19
C GLU A 454 -13.23 -6.87 -22.58
N ALA A 455 -12.03 -6.37 -22.79
CA ALA A 455 -11.59 -5.85 -24.09
C ALA A 455 -11.05 -6.92 -25.03
N LEU A 456 -10.79 -8.16 -24.57
CA LEU A 456 -10.33 -9.26 -25.44
C LEU A 456 -11.38 -9.64 -26.48
N VAL A 457 -10.92 -10.04 -27.70
CA VAL A 457 -11.75 -10.52 -28.79
C VAL A 457 -11.58 -12.01 -29.00
#